data_a3a754f36c996f9071363a97beac6e8c
#
_entry.id   a3a754f36c996f9071363a97beac6e8c
#
_cell.length_a   1.000
_cell.length_b   1.000
_cell.length_c   1.000
_cell.angle_alpha   90.00
_cell.angle_beta   90.00
_cell.angle_gamma   90.00
#
_symmetry.space_group_name_H-M   'P 1'
#
loop_
_entity.id
_entity.type
_entity.pdbx_description
1 polymer ?
#
loop_
_entity_poly.entity_id
_entity_poly.type
_entity_poly.pdbx_seq_one_letter_code
_entity_poly.pdbx_strand_id
1 'polypeptide(L)' 'MTYEEHLDEVTTLITEMYGMDDEAAIQMVMRAQADDFFSGHDDDPAICTLERAHRDANAVFKKYK' A
#
# COMPACT_ATOMS: atom_id res chain seq x y z
N MET A 1 11.25 7.67 -0.86
CA MET A 1 10.99 6.97 0.42
C MET A 1 11.37 5.50 0.30
N THR A 2 11.63 4.86 1.43
CA THR A 2 11.95 3.44 1.44
C THR A 2 10.71 2.60 1.18
N TYR A 3 10.90 1.31 0.92
CA TYR A 3 9.79 0.38 0.73
C TYR A 3 8.88 0.32 1.97
N GLU A 4 9.49 0.26 3.16
CA GLU A 4 8.72 0.25 4.41
C GLU A 4 7.89 1.53 4.57
N GLU A 5 8.49 2.67 4.30
CA GLU A 5 7.78 3.95 4.36
C GLU A 5 6.65 3.99 3.34
N HIS A 6 6.87 3.42 2.15
CA HIS A 6 5.85 3.34 1.12
C HIS A 6 4.65 2.51 1.60
N LEU A 7 4.92 1.36 2.23
CA LEU A 7 3.85 0.50 2.75
C LEU A 7 3.10 1.18 3.89
N ASP A 8 3.80 1.90 4.76
CA ASP A 8 3.17 2.67 5.82
C ASP A 8 2.25 3.75 5.24
N GLU A 9 2.71 4.43 4.21
CA GLU A 9 1.91 5.47 3.55
C GLU A 9 0.67 4.87 2.88
N VAL A 10 0.82 3.73 2.20
CA VAL A 10 -0.32 3.04 1.60
C VAL A 10 -1.33 2.67 2.68
N THR A 11 -0.87 2.13 3.81
CA THR A 11 -1.76 1.77 4.92
C THR A 11 -2.50 3.00 5.45
N THR A 12 -1.77 4.09 5.68
CA THR A 12 -2.35 5.35 6.18
C THR A 12 -3.38 5.89 5.21
N LEU A 13 -3.08 5.87 3.92
CA LEU A 13 -4.01 6.36 2.90
C LEU A 13 -5.28 5.52 2.85
N ILE A 14 -5.17 4.21 3.02
CA ILE A 14 -6.35 3.35 3.06
C ILE A 14 -7.23 3.72 4.24
N THR A 15 -6.64 3.94 5.43
CA THR A 15 -7.42 4.32 6.60
C THR A 15 -8.08 5.69 6.43
N GLU A 16 -7.36 6.65 5.87
CA GLU A 16 -7.87 8.01 5.71
C GLU A 16 -8.88 8.14 4.57
N MET A 17 -8.57 7.54 3.43
CA MET A 17 -9.42 7.69 2.23
C MET A 17 -10.70 6.88 2.31
N TYR A 18 -10.67 5.74 2.95
CA TYR A 18 -11.79 4.81 2.98
C TYR A 18 -12.38 4.61 4.37
N GLY A 19 -11.84 5.27 5.38
CA GLY A 19 -12.36 5.19 6.73
C GLY A 19 -12.23 3.82 7.37
N MET A 20 -11.22 3.05 6.98
CA MET A 20 -10.99 1.72 7.52
C MET A 20 -10.20 1.78 8.83
N ASP A 21 -10.38 0.75 9.67
CA ASP A 21 -9.56 0.59 10.87
C ASP A 21 -8.12 0.33 10.48
N ASP A 22 -7.17 0.80 11.31
CA ASP A 22 -5.75 0.57 11.08
C ASP A 22 -5.44 -0.92 10.91
N GLU A 23 -6.00 -1.75 11.78
CA GLU A 23 -5.77 -3.18 11.74
C GLU A 23 -6.22 -3.80 10.42
N ALA A 24 -7.40 -3.41 9.95
CA ALA A 24 -7.93 -3.91 8.68
C ALA A 24 -7.05 -3.48 7.51
N ALA A 25 -6.60 -2.22 7.52
CA ALA A 25 -5.73 -1.70 6.47
C ALA A 25 -4.37 -2.41 6.47
N ILE A 26 -3.81 -2.66 7.65
CA ILE A 26 -2.54 -3.38 7.78
C ILE A 26 -2.67 -4.79 7.21
N GLN A 27 -3.75 -5.50 7.55
CA GLN A 27 -3.97 -6.85 7.03
C GLN A 27 -4.11 -6.87 5.52
N MET A 28 -4.79 -5.88 4.99
CA MET A 28 -4.98 -5.75 3.54
C MET A 28 -3.63 -5.55 2.82
N VAL A 29 -2.78 -4.68 3.36
CA VAL A 29 -1.45 -4.43 2.80
C VAL A 29 -0.56 -5.67 2.95
N MET A 30 -0.63 -6.36 4.08
CA MET A 30 0.13 -7.60 4.28
C MET A 30 -0.29 -8.68 3.28
N ARG A 31 -1.57 -8.78 2.99
CA ARG A 31 -2.07 -9.73 2.00
C ARG A 31 -1.55 -9.38 0.61
N ALA A 32 -1.53 -8.10 0.29
CA ALA A 32 -1.00 -7.63 -0.99
C ALA A 32 0.49 -7.99 -1.13
N GLN A 33 1.27 -7.86 -0.05
CA GLN A 33 2.67 -8.26 -0.06
C GLN A 33 2.81 -9.76 -0.31
N ALA A 34 1.98 -10.56 0.33
CA ALA A 34 2.03 -12.02 0.17
C ALA A 34 1.71 -12.44 -1.27
N ASP A 35 0.91 -11.63 -1.97
CA ASP A 35 0.55 -11.88 -3.36
C ASP A 35 1.51 -11.21 -4.36
N ASP A 36 2.67 -10.73 -3.88
CA ASP A 36 3.67 -10.03 -4.70
C ASP A 36 3.13 -8.78 -5.39
N PHE A 37 2.12 -8.16 -4.82
CA PHE A 37 1.52 -6.95 -5.38
C PHE A 37 2.54 -5.82 -5.51
N PHE A 38 3.47 -5.73 -4.57
CA PHE A 38 4.49 -4.68 -4.53
C PHE A 38 5.84 -5.12 -5.05
N SER A 39 5.91 -6.22 -5.79
CA SER A 39 7.20 -6.81 -6.22
C SER A 39 8.06 -5.87 -7.04
N GLY A 40 7.47 -4.97 -7.81
CA GLY A 40 8.23 -4.01 -8.62
C GLY A 40 9.09 -3.04 -7.82
N HIS A 41 8.82 -2.89 -6.53
CA HIS A 41 9.57 -1.97 -5.68
C HIS A 41 11.00 -2.42 -5.43
N ASP A 42 11.26 -3.71 -5.53
CA ASP A 42 12.60 -4.27 -5.35
C ASP A 42 13.53 -3.87 -6.49
N ASP A 43 12.98 -3.68 -7.68
CA ASP A 43 13.75 -3.37 -8.88
C ASP A 43 13.94 -1.88 -9.10
N ASP A 44 13.00 -1.07 -8.63
CA ASP A 44 13.04 0.37 -8.89
C ASP A 44 12.51 1.16 -7.68
N PRO A 45 13.40 1.57 -6.78
CA PRO A 45 12.99 2.35 -5.61
C PRO A 45 12.40 3.72 -5.96
N ALA A 46 12.60 4.20 -7.19
CA ALA A 46 12.04 5.47 -7.62
C ALA A 46 10.51 5.44 -7.71
N ILE A 47 9.90 4.26 -7.74
CA ILE A 47 8.44 4.15 -7.74
C ILE A 47 7.82 4.32 -6.35
N CYS A 48 8.64 4.34 -5.31
CA CYS A 48 8.18 4.58 -3.93
C CYS A 48 8.00 6.07 -3.69
N THR A 49 6.98 6.66 -4.30
CA THR A 49 6.64 8.07 -4.18
C THR A 49 5.25 8.21 -3.59
N LEU A 50 4.93 9.41 -3.11
CA LEU A 50 3.61 9.68 -2.54
C LEU A 50 2.49 9.45 -3.56
N GLU A 51 2.72 9.87 -4.80
CA GLU A 51 1.77 9.63 -5.88
C GLU A 51 1.51 8.15 -6.10
N ARG A 52 2.58 7.35 -6.12
CA ARG A 52 2.48 5.91 -6.28
C ARG A 52 1.76 5.28 -5.09
N ALA A 53 2.01 5.80 -3.88
CA ALA A 53 1.33 5.31 -2.69
C ALA A 53 -0.19 5.50 -2.80
N HIS A 54 -0.64 6.63 -3.33
CA HIS A 54 -2.06 6.87 -3.57
C HIS A 54 -2.65 5.84 -4.54
N ARG A 55 -1.94 5.57 -5.63
CA ARG A 55 -2.38 4.58 -6.62
C ARG A 55 -2.45 3.19 -6.02
N ASP A 56 -1.43 2.83 -5.26
CA ASP A 56 -1.35 1.52 -4.63
C ASP A 56 -2.45 1.35 -3.59
N ALA A 57 -2.72 2.38 -2.79
CA ALA A 57 -3.79 2.34 -1.79
C ALA A 57 -5.14 2.07 -2.46
N ASN A 58 -5.41 2.78 -3.55
CA ASN A 58 -6.65 2.62 -4.29
C ASN A 58 -6.76 1.22 -4.89
N ALA A 59 -5.68 0.74 -5.50
CA ALA A 59 -5.64 -0.58 -6.14
C ALA A 59 -5.79 -1.71 -5.10
N VAL A 60 -5.09 -1.60 -3.99
CA VAL A 60 -5.17 -2.59 -2.90
C VAL A 60 -6.58 -2.64 -2.33
N PHE A 61 -7.16 -1.48 -2.06
CA PHE A 61 -8.53 -1.43 -1.54
C PHE A 61 -9.52 -2.08 -2.49
N LYS A 62 -9.42 -1.79 -3.77
CA LYS A 62 -10.34 -2.37 -4.76
C LYS A 62 -10.18 -3.87 -4.89
N LYS A 63 -8.96 -4.37 -4.75
CA LYS A 63 -8.68 -5.78 -4.94
C LYS A 63 -9.05 -6.62 -3.72
N TYR A 64 -8.82 -6.09 -2.52
CA TYR A 64 -8.92 -6.88 -1.29
C TYR A 64 -10.06 -6.48 -0.34
N LYS A 65 -10.89 -5.56 -0.75
CA LYS A 65 -12.01 -5.14 0.12
C LYS A 65 -13.07 -6.24 0.29
#